data_634b4a793d105ee578a81f86e9942151
#
_entry.id   634b4a793d105ee578a81f86e9942151
#
_cell.length_a   1.000
_cell.length_b   1.000
_cell.length_c   1.000
_cell.angle_alpha   90.00
_cell.angle_beta   90.00
_cell.angle_gamma   90.00
#
_symmetry.space_group_name_H-M   'P 1'
#
loop_
_entity.id
_entity.type
_entity.pdbx_description
1 polymer ?
#
loop_
_entity_poly.entity_id
_entity_poly.type
_entity_poly.pdbx_seq_one_letter_code
_entity_poly.pdbx_strand_id
1 'polypeptide(L)'
;IADDLAAFLARREPIFHNPEVIWDEASFDAEIASDFREIGASGSCYERQAIKDVVLGRLAGTHEDSLADDFRMDDVEVIQLSHTIIQVRYTLLTDARVTRRSTLYRRNSDTGYWQAVFHQGTVVAD
;
A
#
# COMPACT_ATOMS: atom_id res chain seq x y z
N ILE A 1 -15.22 10.66 8.09
CA ILE A 1 -13.78 10.60 8.39
C ILE A 1 -13.19 12.01 8.47
N ALA A 2 -12.30 12.23 9.43
CA ALA A 2 -11.62 13.52 9.55
C ALA A 2 -10.66 13.74 8.37
N ASP A 3 -10.63 14.99 7.86
CA ASP A 3 -9.80 15.34 6.71
C ASP A 3 -8.30 15.06 6.95
N ASP A 4 -7.82 15.28 8.18
CA ASP A 4 -6.43 15.03 8.54
C ASP A 4 -6.06 13.55 8.42
N LEU A 5 -6.94 12.66 8.87
CA LEU A 5 -6.71 11.22 8.78
C LEU A 5 -6.78 10.75 7.33
N ALA A 6 -7.75 11.26 6.56
CA ALA A 6 -7.87 10.94 5.15
C ALA A 6 -6.61 11.34 4.38
N ALA A 7 -6.13 12.56 4.60
CA ALA A 7 -4.90 13.04 3.96
C ALA A 7 -3.67 12.23 4.39
N PHE A 8 -3.59 11.88 5.67
CA PHE A 8 -2.49 11.07 6.20
C PHE A 8 -2.42 9.71 5.50
N LEU A 9 -3.57 9.01 5.40
CA LEU A 9 -3.60 7.69 4.77
C LEU A 9 -3.36 7.77 3.26
N ALA A 10 -3.91 8.77 2.58
CA ALA A 10 -3.68 8.96 1.15
C ALA A 10 -2.21 9.18 0.82
N ARG A 11 -1.49 9.94 1.65
CA ARG A 11 -0.05 10.22 1.43
C ARG A 11 0.84 9.00 1.64
N ARG A 12 0.35 7.95 2.25
CA ARG A 12 1.12 6.71 2.45
C ARG A 12 1.24 5.90 1.17
N GLU A 13 0.33 6.12 0.20
CA GLU A 13 0.29 5.33 -1.04
C GLU A 13 1.22 5.91 -2.12
N PRO A 14 1.76 5.09 -3.00
CA PRO A 14 1.73 3.62 -3.00
C PRO A 14 2.65 3.08 -1.89
N ILE A 15 2.06 2.44 -0.91
CA ILE A 15 2.72 2.17 0.39
C ILE A 15 4.03 1.37 0.29
N PHE A 16 4.11 0.41 -0.63
CA PHE A 16 5.30 -0.41 -0.79
C PHE A 16 6.40 0.26 -1.62
N HIS A 17 6.14 1.46 -2.14
CA HIS A 17 7.08 2.25 -2.94
C HIS A 17 7.29 3.64 -2.36
N ASN A 18 6.91 3.84 -1.09
CA ASN A 18 7.01 5.12 -0.41
C ASN A 18 8.12 5.07 0.64
N PRO A 19 9.34 5.59 0.34
CA PRO A 19 10.47 5.49 1.27
C PRO A 19 10.32 6.38 2.51
N GLU A 20 9.38 7.30 2.52
CA GLU A 20 9.07 8.10 3.72
C GLU A 20 8.27 7.31 4.74
N VAL A 21 7.60 6.24 4.31
CA VAL A 21 6.76 5.39 5.17
C VAL A 21 7.49 4.11 5.54
N ILE A 22 8.10 3.43 4.56
CA ILE A 22 8.83 2.19 4.78
C ILE A 22 10.26 2.35 4.25
N TRP A 23 11.24 2.40 5.16
CA TRP A 23 12.65 2.57 4.81
C TRP A 23 13.55 1.48 5.41
N ASP A 24 13.02 0.62 6.29
CA ASP A 24 13.74 -0.51 6.88
C ASP A 24 12.75 -1.56 7.40
N GLU A 25 13.26 -2.62 8.02
CA GLU A 25 12.42 -3.68 8.55
C GLU A 25 11.50 -3.19 9.67
N ALA A 26 11.99 -2.35 10.57
CA ALA A 26 11.20 -1.85 11.69
C ALA A 26 10.01 -1.01 11.21
N SER A 27 10.21 -0.14 10.22
CA SER A 27 9.13 0.65 9.64
C SER A 27 8.14 -0.22 8.88
N PHE A 28 8.61 -1.24 8.16
CA PHE A 28 7.70 -2.21 7.54
C PHE A 28 6.80 -2.86 8.58
N ASP A 29 7.39 -3.35 9.66
CA ASP A 29 6.63 -4.03 10.72
C ASP A 29 5.64 -3.10 11.44
N ALA A 30 5.97 -1.82 11.55
CA ALA A 30 5.08 -0.82 12.16
C ALA A 30 3.89 -0.48 11.26
N GLU A 31 4.10 -0.44 9.94
CA GLU A 31 3.09 0.02 8.99
C GLU A 31 2.18 -1.10 8.47
N ILE A 32 2.67 -2.33 8.48
CA ILE A 32 1.98 -3.49 7.88
C ILE A 32 1.54 -4.44 8.98
N ALA A 33 0.24 -4.72 9.03
CA ALA A 33 -0.33 -5.61 10.04
C ALA A 33 0.22 -7.04 9.92
N SER A 34 0.24 -7.76 11.03
CA SER A 34 0.78 -9.12 11.09
C SER A 34 0.05 -10.13 10.19
N ASP A 35 -1.22 -9.88 9.91
CA ASP A 35 -2.08 -10.73 9.07
C ASP A 35 -2.28 -10.19 7.65
N PHE A 36 -1.42 -9.28 7.21
CA PHE A 36 -1.49 -8.65 5.88
C PHE A 36 -1.51 -9.69 4.75
N ARG A 37 -2.31 -9.42 3.73
CA ARG A 37 -2.39 -10.20 2.49
C ARG A 37 -2.44 -9.26 1.30
N GLU A 38 -1.95 -9.72 0.14
CA GLU A 38 -2.02 -8.97 -1.10
C GLU A 38 -2.47 -9.85 -2.26
N ILE A 39 -3.25 -9.25 -3.17
CA ILE A 39 -3.46 -9.79 -4.50
C ILE A 39 -2.78 -8.84 -5.47
N GLY A 40 -1.74 -9.32 -6.13
CA GLY A 40 -0.98 -8.52 -7.09
C GLY A 40 -1.74 -8.30 -8.39
N ALA A 41 -1.24 -7.37 -9.20
CA ALA A 41 -1.89 -6.99 -10.46
C ALA A 41 -2.00 -8.15 -11.46
N SER A 42 -1.16 -9.17 -11.32
CA SER A 42 -1.22 -10.40 -12.14
C SER A 42 -2.26 -11.40 -11.65
N GLY A 43 -2.90 -11.15 -10.50
CA GLY A 43 -3.82 -12.07 -9.86
C GLY A 43 -3.18 -13.01 -8.85
N SER A 44 -1.86 -12.97 -8.70
CA SER A 44 -1.16 -13.82 -7.72
C SER A 44 -1.43 -13.35 -6.30
N CYS A 45 -1.60 -14.31 -5.39
CA CYS A 45 -1.84 -14.03 -3.97
C CYS A 45 -0.51 -14.11 -3.20
N TYR A 46 -0.30 -13.14 -2.32
CA TYR A 46 0.93 -13.05 -1.53
C TYR A 46 0.60 -12.91 -0.05
N GLU A 47 1.37 -13.62 0.77
CA GLU A 47 1.35 -13.42 2.22
C GLU A 47 2.34 -12.31 2.61
N ARG A 48 2.20 -11.83 3.83
CA ARG A 48 3.01 -10.73 4.36
C ARG A 48 4.52 -10.93 4.17
N GLN A 49 5.02 -12.14 4.45
CA GLN A 49 6.46 -12.41 4.38
C GLN A 49 7.01 -12.25 2.95
N ALA A 50 6.24 -12.69 1.95
CA ALA A 50 6.67 -12.54 0.55
C ALA A 50 6.79 -11.06 0.16
N ILE A 51 5.85 -10.23 0.59
CA ILE A 51 5.87 -8.80 0.32
C ILE A 51 7.02 -8.13 1.09
N LYS A 52 7.22 -8.52 2.35
CA LYS A 52 8.32 -8.00 3.17
C LYS A 52 9.67 -8.27 2.51
N ASP A 53 9.89 -9.48 2.03
CA ASP A 53 11.14 -9.87 1.36
C ASP A 53 11.40 -9.02 0.11
N VAL A 54 10.37 -8.77 -0.70
CA VAL A 54 10.50 -7.96 -1.90
C VAL A 54 10.81 -6.49 -1.54
N VAL A 55 10.09 -5.92 -0.59
CA VAL A 55 10.28 -4.51 -0.18
C VAL A 55 11.67 -4.31 0.42
N LEU A 56 12.08 -5.17 1.34
CA LEU A 56 13.42 -5.08 1.94
C LEU A 56 14.51 -5.34 0.91
N GLY A 57 14.27 -6.24 -0.06
CA GLY A 57 15.18 -6.49 -1.16
C GLY A 57 15.39 -5.27 -2.03
N ARG A 58 14.33 -4.51 -2.33
CA ARG A 58 14.44 -3.24 -3.08
C ARG A 58 15.24 -2.21 -2.31
N LEU A 59 14.98 -2.07 -1.02
CA LEU A 59 15.72 -1.13 -0.16
C LEU A 59 17.21 -1.49 -0.07
N ALA A 60 17.53 -2.77 -0.10
CA ALA A 60 18.91 -3.26 -0.11
C ALA A 60 19.55 -3.28 -1.51
N GLY A 61 18.79 -2.98 -2.56
CA GLY A 61 19.28 -2.98 -3.94
C GLY A 61 19.34 -4.36 -4.60
N THR A 62 18.73 -5.39 -3.98
CA THR A 62 18.73 -6.76 -4.53
C THR A 62 17.54 -7.04 -5.44
N HIS A 63 16.54 -6.17 -5.44
CA HIS A 63 15.37 -6.23 -6.33
C HIS A 63 15.18 -4.88 -7.01
N GLU A 64 14.69 -4.87 -8.24
CA GLU A 64 14.35 -3.65 -8.93
C GLU A 64 13.04 -3.07 -8.39
N ASP A 65 12.99 -1.72 -8.29
CA ASP A 65 11.73 -1.03 -8.03
C ASP A 65 11.00 -0.84 -9.37
N SER A 66 9.89 -1.54 -9.55
CA SER A 66 9.11 -1.50 -10.79
C SER A 66 8.44 -0.15 -11.05
N LEU A 67 8.28 0.70 -10.03
CA LEU A 67 7.70 2.03 -10.20
C LEU A 67 8.75 3.09 -10.54
N ALA A 68 10.02 2.84 -10.18
CA ALA A 68 11.12 3.79 -10.37
C ALA A 68 10.73 5.20 -9.89
N ASP A 69 10.93 6.23 -10.71
CA ASP A 69 10.69 7.61 -10.29
C ASP A 69 9.43 8.23 -10.93
N ASP A 70 8.86 7.57 -11.95
CA ASP A 70 7.79 8.17 -12.76
C ASP A 70 6.46 7.45 -12.58
N PHE A 71 5.68 7.93 -11.63
CA PHE A 71 4.29 7.49 -11.50
C PHE A 71 3.39 8.68 -11.15
N ARG A 72 2.10 8.52 -11.42
CA ARG A 72 1.07 9.47 -11.02
C ARG A 72 -0.09 8.73 -10.38
N MET A 73 -0.67 9.33 -9.34
CA MET A 73 -1.88 8.82 -8.71
C MET A 73 -3.05 9.71 -9.07
N ASP A 74 -4.12 9.11 -9.61
CA ASP A 74 -5.37 9.81 -9.93
C ASP A 74 -6.53 9.20 -9.15
N ASP A 75 -7.60 9.97 -9.03
CA ASP A 75 -8.89 9.52 -8.46
C ASP A 75 -8.75 8.94 -7.06
N VAL A 76 -7.95 9.58 -6.22
CA VAL A 76 -7.73 9.13 -4.85
C VAL A 76 -9.00 9.33 -4.03
N GLU A 77 -9.51 8.24 -3.45
CA GLU A 77 -10.67 8.25 -2.57
C GLU A 77 -10.30 7.58 -1.25
N VAL A 78 -10.71 8.19 -0.14
CA VAL A 78 -10.53 7.62 1.20
C VAL A 78 -11.92 7.40 1.78
N ILE A 79 -12.26 6.14 2.07
CA ILE A 79 -13.61 5.74 2.46
C ILE A 79 -13.55 5.02 3.80
N GLN A 80 -14.27 5.55 4.80
CA GLN A 80 -14.40 4.86 6.08
C GLN A 80 -15.47 3.78 5.98
N LEU A 81 -15.06 2.53 6.18
CA LEU A 81 -15.96 1.37 6.09
C LEU A 81 -16.53 1.00 7.46
N SER A 82 -15.78 1.23 8.53
CA SER A 82 -16.20 1.01 9.91
C SER A 82 -15.37 1.89 10.84
N HIS A 83 -15.58 1.82 12.14
CA HIS A 83 -14.78 2.55 13.12
C HIS A 83 -13.29 2.22 13.04
N THR A 84 -12.96 1.02 12.58
CA THR A 84 -11.59 0.50 12.58
C THR A 84 -11.07 0.15 11.20
N ILE A 85 -11.83 0.36 10.12
CA ILE A 85 -11.44 0.01 8.75
C ILE A 85 -11.64 1.20 7.83
N ILE A 86 -10.59 1.56 7.11
CA ILE A 86 -10.60 2.60 6.08
C ILE A 86 -10.01 2.01 4.80
N GLN A 87 -10.64 2.32 3.67
CA GLN A 87 -10.15 1.94 2.36
C GLN A 87 -9.61 3.17 1.63
N VAL A 88 -8.41 3.05 1.07
CA VAL A 88 -7.86 4.05 0.14
C VAL A 88 -7.86 3.43 -1.24
N ARG A 89 -8.58 4.06 -2.19
CA ARG A 89 -8.65 3.63 -3.59
C ARG A 89 -8.02 4.69 -4.48
N TYR A 90 -7.32 4.26 -5.50
CA TYR A 90 -6.71 5.18 -6.47
C TYR A 90 -6.35 4.46 -7.76
N THR A 91 -6.05 5.24 -8.78
CA THR A 91 -5.49 4.75 -10.04
C THR A 91 -4.02 5.13 -10.06
N LEU A 92 -3.16 4.15 -10.32
CA LEU A 92 -1.72 4.38 -10.46
C LEU A 92 -1.36 4.30 -11.94
N LEU A 93 -0.75 5.37 -12.45
CA LEU A 93 -0.33 5.49 -13.84
C LEU A 93 1.19 5.48 -13.90
N THR A 94 1.72 4.55 -14.70
CA THR A 94 3.14 4.50 -15.04
C THR A 94 3.24 4.44 -16.57
N ASP A 95 4.46 4.57 -17.11
CA ASP A 95 4.67 4.43 -18.56
C ASP A 95 4.28 3.05 -19.07
N ALA A 96 4.43 2.03 -18.23
CA ALA A 96 4.19 0.65 -18.61
C ALA A 96 2.71 0.26 -18.57
N ARG A 97 1.94 0.81 -17.62
CA ARG A 97 0.55 0.36 -17.41
C ARG A 97 -0.23 1.28 -16.49
N VAL A 98 -1.55 1.08 -16.49
CA VAL A 98 -2.49 1.70 -15.55
C VAL A 98 -3.05 0.59 -14.66
N THR A 99 -3.02 0.82 -13.35
CA THR A 99 -3.60 -0.12 -12.37
C THR A 99 -4.56 0.60 -11.44
N ARG A 100 -5.68 -0.05 -11.12
CA ARG A 100 -6.56 0.42 -10.07
C ARG A 100 -6.19 -0.29 -8.79
N ARG A 101 -6.02 0.46 -7.71
CA ARG A 101 -5.47 -0.05 -6.46
C ARG A 101 -6.39 0.24 -5.28
N SER A 102 -6.37 -0.67 -4.32
CA SER A 102 -7.10 -0.56 -3.08
C SER A 102 -6.24 -1.05 -1.93
N THR A 103 -6.13 -0.23 -0.88
CA THR A 103 -5.49 -0.63 0.37
C THR A 103 -6.51 -0.52 1.49
N LEU A 104 -6.65 -1.58 2.27
CA LEU A 104 -7.45 -1.54 3.49
C LEU A 104 -6.52 -1.30 4.69
N TYR A 105 -6.86 -0.30 5.48
CA TYR A 105 -6.19 0.04 6.73
C TYR A 105 -7.09 -0.32 7.89
N ARG A 106 -6.50 -0.94 8.91
CA ARG A 106 -7.18 -1.27 10.16
C ARG A 106 -6.48 -0.58 11.31
N ARG A 107 -7.27 0.00 12.21
CA ARG A 107 -6.72 0.59 13.43
C ARG A 107 -6.33 -0.52 14.40
N ASN A 108 -5.07 -0.52 14.83
CA ASN A 108 -4.58 -1.45 15.84
C ASN A 108 -5.20 -1.11 17.20
N SER A 109 -5.86 -2.09 17.84
CA SER A 109 -6.58 -1.86 19.09
C SER A 109 -5.65 -1.52 20.27
N ASP A 110 -4.40 -1.96 20.22
CA ASP A 110 -3.44 -1.73 21.30
C ASP A 110 -2.77 -0.36 21.22
N THR A 111 -2.46 0.09 20.00
CA THR A 111 -1.69 1.31 19.77
C THR A 111 -2.52 2.47 19.24
N GLY A 112 -3.68 2.17 18.65
CA GLY A 112 -4.49 3.15 17.93
C GLY A 112 -3.93 3.54 16.56
N TYR A 113 -2.82 2.94 16.12
CA TYR A 113 -2.18 3.24 14.86
C TYR A 113 -2.84 2.48 13.71
N TRP A 114 -2.94 3.11 12.55
CA TRP A 114 -3.54 2.50 11.36
C TRP A 114 -2.49 1.73 10.57
N GLN A 115 -2.77 0.45 10.33
CA GLN A 115 -1.87 -0.45 9.61
C GLN A 115 -2.56 -1.01 8.36
N ALA A 116 -1.80 -1.19 7.28
CA ALA A 116 -2.31 -1.85 6.09
C ALA A 116 -2.54 -3.34 6.38
N VAL A 117 -3.73 -3.85 6.05
CA VAL A 117 -4.09 -5.26 6.23
C VAL A 117 -4.35 -5.98 4.92
N PHE A 118 -4.61 -5.24 3.84
CA PHE A 118 -4.85 -5.82 2.53
C PHE A 118 -4.55 -4.81 1.44
N HIS A 119 -4.00 -5.27 0.34
CA HIS A 119 -3.77 -4.47 -0.85
C HIS A 119 -4.09 -5.30 -2.09
N GLN A 120 -4.72 -4.67 -3.07
CA GLN A 120 -4.98 -5.28 -4.37
C GLN A 120 -4.76 -4.26 -5.48
N GLY A 121 -4.04 -4.68 -6.53
CA GLY A 121 -3.93 -3.94 -7.76
C GLY A 121 -4.53 -4.75 -8.90
N THR A 122 -5.18 -4.06 -9.84
CA THR A 122 -5.77 -4.69 -11.03
C THR A 122 -5.38 -3.87 -12.24
N VAL A 123 -4.83 -4.52 -13.26
CA VAL A 123 -4.47 -3.85 -14.52
C VAL A 123 -5.74 -3.43 -15.24
N VAL A 124 -5.77 -2.17 -15.67
CA VAL A 124 -6.86 -1.67 -16.49
C VAL A 124 -6.66 -2.20 -17.91
N ALA A 125 -7.65 -2.92 -18.42
CA ALA A 125 -7.62 -3.42 -19.79
C ALA A 125 -7.86 -2.29 -20.80
N ASP A 126 -7.16 -2.34 -21.90
CA ASP A 126 -7.34 -1.40 -23.00
C ASP A 126 -8.62 -1.70 -23.80
#